data_3ad834e822ae5d76bcaaefa5ae478005
#
_entry.id   3ad834e822ae5d76bcaaefa5ae478005
#
_cell.length_a   1.000
_cell.length_b   1.000
_cell.length_c   1.000
_cell.angle_alpha   90.00
_cell.angle_beta   90.00
_cell.angle_gamma   90.00
#
_symmetry.space_group_name_H-M   'P 1'
#
loop_
_entity.id
_entity.type
_entity.pdbx_description
1 polymer ?
#
loop_
_entity_poly.entity_id
_entity_poly.type
_entity_poly.pdbx_seq_one_letter_code
_entity_poly.pdbx_strand_id
1 'polypeptide(L)'
;MLLLVDLDGVVYRASEAVPGVSAVLAARAALGDDVVYVTNNAMHYHGDYLPRLAGHGAPVGPDRVITSARASALYVRDAMPGVRRVLAVGASGLERELRETGVDVVTAAHAATRMSQEGIDGWAAADHPDAVVVGLDPQLTYLRIAAAADCIRAGAVLVATNRDPLYPTERGFRPGAGAVVAAIETAARTTARVTIGKPEPYLLEAAARSVGADVSRAVMIGDALTDVAAGRAVRARTILMLTCGSGWLWG
;
A
#
# COMPACT_ATOMS: atom_id res chain seq x y z
N MET A 1 -19.77 -9.63 11.54
CA MET A 1 -18.99 -8.40 11.91
C MET A 1 -17.78 -8.32 10.99
N LEU A 2 -17.29 -7.13 10.65
CA LEU A 2 -16.05 -6.99 9.86
C LEU A 2 -14.84 -6.88 10.79
N LEU A 3 -13.85 -7.75 10.59
CA LEU A 3 -12.53 -7.69 11.21
C LEU A 3 -11.53 -7.23 10.15
N LEU A 4 -10.93 -6.08 10.35
CA LEU A 4 -9.83 -5.54 9.54
C LEU A 4 -8.54 -5.87 10.29
N VAL A 5 -7.70 -6.70 9.72
CA VAL A 5 -6.55 -7.32 10.41
C VAL A 5 -5.27 -6.91 9.72
N ASP A 6 -4.36 -6.23 10.43
CA ASP A 6 -3.02 -6.02 9.91
C ASP A 6 -2.27 -7.34 9.76
N LEU A 7 -1.24 -7.38 8.92
CA LEU A 7 -0.49 -8.60 8.62
C LEU A 7 0.79 -8.72 9.46
N ASP A 8 1.72 -7.82 9.24
CA ASP A 8 3.04 -7.87 9.88
C ASP A 8 2.90 -7.48 11.36
N GLY A 9 3.42 -8.35 12.25
CA GLY A 9 3.27 -8.15 13.70
C GLY A 9 1.95 -8.66 14.28
N VAL A 10 0.92 -8.91 13.47
CA VAL A 10 -0.39 -9.41 13.91
C VAL A 10 -0.61 -10.87 13.52
N VAL A 11 -0.63 -11.19 12.23
CA VAL A 11 -0.82 -12.58 11.77
C VAL A 11 0.49 -13.36 11.78
N TYR A 12 1.57 -12.69 11.41
CA TYR A 12 2.92 -13.27 11.39
C TYR A 12 3.99 -12.21 11.65
N ARG A 13 5.22 -12.67 11.93
CA ARG A 13 6.45 -11.86 11.96
C ARG A 13 7.48 -12.53 11.08
N ALA A 14 8.02 -11.80 10.12
CA ALA A 14 8.86 -12.41 9.09
C ALA A 14 8.19 -13.69 8.55
N SER A 15 8.77 -14.87 8.73
CA SER A 15 8.21 -16.14 8.27
C SER A 15 7.33 -16.87 9.30
N GLU A 16 7.27 -16.41 10.56
CA GLU A 16 6.65 -17.14 11.68
C GLU A 16 5.25 -16.60 12.00
N ALA A 17 4.28 -17.51 12.15
CA ALA A 17 2.93 -17.15 12.60
C ALA A 17 2.94 -16.63 14.05
N VAL A 18 2.14 -15.60 14.32
CA VAL A 18 1.87 -15.20 15.71
C VAL A 18 0.97 -16.27 16.36
N PRO A 19 1.40 -16.87 17.48
CA PRO A 19 0.67 -18.00 18.06
C PRO A 19 -0.78 -17.66 18.41
N GLY A 20 -1.69 -18.55 18.01
CA GLY A 20 -3.11 -18.46 18.34
C GLY A 20 -3.94 -17.51 17.47
N VAL A 21 -3.34 -16.56 16.77
CA VAL A 21 -4.09 -15.55 15.98
C VAL A 21 -4.90 -16.21 14.87
N SER A 22 -4.27 -17.02 14.03
CA SER A 22 -4.96 -17.70 12.91
C SER A 22 -6.13 -18.55 13.38
N ALA A 23 -5.99 -19.27 14.51
CA ALA A 23 -7.06 -20.08 15.09
C ALA A 23 -8.26 -19.23 15.52
N VAL A 24 -8.00 -18.07 16.15
CA VAL A 24 -9.06 -17.13 16.55
C VAL A 24 -9.76 -16.56 15.32
N LEU A 25 -9.02 -16.15 14.29
CA LEU A 25 -9.59 -15.62 13.05
C LEU A 25 -10.42 -16.67 12.32
N ALA A 26 -9.97 -17.93 12.27
CA ALA A 26 -10.71 -19.05 11.68
C ALA A 26 -12.02 -19.31 12.45
N ALA A 27 -11.98 -19.31 13.80
CA ALA A 27 -13.18 -19.45 14.63
C ALA A 27 -14.17 -18.30 14.41
N ARG A 28 -13.69 -17.06 14.27
CA ARG A 28 -14.55 -15.89 13.96
C ARG A 28 -15.19 -16.01 12.57
N ALA A 29 -14.39 -16.41 11.56
CA ALA A 29 -14.91 -16.64 10.21
C ALA A 29 -15.99 -17.75 10.19
N ALA A 30 -15.80 -18.83 10.96
CA ALA A 30 -16.80 -19.90 11.10
C ALA A 30 -18.11 -19.43 11.75
N LEU A 31 -18.08 -18.37 12.56
CA LEU A 31 -19.26 -17.71 13.14
C LEU A 31 -19.91 -16.68 12.19
N GLY A 32 -19.43 -16.58 10.95
CA GLY A 32 -19.98 -15.67 9.94
C GLY A 32 -19.41 -14.26 9.97
N ASP A 33 -18.28 -14.02 10.63
CA ASP A 33 -17.59 -12.75 10.54
C ASP A 33 -16.76 -12.66 9.26
N ASP A 34 -16.73 -11.46 8.67
CA ASP A 34 -15.84 -11.15 7.57
C ASP A 34 -14.45 -10.82 8.11
N VAL A 35 -13.44 -11.55 7.67
CA VAL A 35 -12.02 -11.26 7.96
C VAL A 35 -11.39 -10.71 6.70
N VAL A 36 -10.87 -9.48 6.76
CA VAL A 36 -10.16 -8.83 5.66
C VAL A 36 -8.80 -8.34 6.18
N TYR A 37 -7.76 -8.73 5.49
CA TYR A 37 -6.39 -8.35 5.82
C TYR A 37 -6.03 -7.03 5.16
N VAL A 38 -5.36 -6.15 5.90
CA VAL A 38 -4.96 -4.82 5.43
C VAL A 38 -3.47 -4.58 5.73
N THR A 39 -2.71 -4.13 4.74
CA THR A 39 -1.29 -3.85 4.94
C THR A 39 -0.83 -2.63 4.15
N ASN A 40 0.08 -1.84 4.72
CA ASN A 40 0.74 -0.74 4.02
C ASN A 40 1.78 -1.21 3.00
N ASN A 41 2.13 -2.50 2.99
CA ASN A 41 3.11 -3.02 2.06
C ASN A 41 2.58 -2.96 0.62
N ALA A 42 3.24 -2.16 -0.23
CA ALA A 42 2.90 -1.97 -1.64
C ALA A 42 3.84 -2.75 -2.58
N MET A 43 4.77 -3.56 -2.05
CA MET A 43 5.75 -4.27 -2.88
C MET A 43 5.19 -5.53 -3.53
N HIS A 44 4.26 -6.20 -2.84
CA HIS A 44 3.70 -7.46 -3.27
C HIS A 44 2.27 -7.28 -3.80
N TYR A 45 1.92 -8.09 -4.77
CA TYR A 45 0.56 -8.24 -5.26
C TYR A 45 -0.32 -8.91 -4.18
N HIS A 46 -1.57 -8.48 -4.03
CA HIS A 46 -2.44 -8.98 -2.97
C HIS A 46 -2.59 -10.51 -2.98
N GLY A 47 -2.64 -11.13 -4.16
CA GLY A 47 -2.74 -12.58 -4.31
C GLY A 47 -1.51 -13.35 -3.81
N ASP A 48 -0.34 -12.70 -3.73
CA ASP A 48 0.89 -13.34 -3.24
C ASP A 48 0.83 -13.65 -1.74
N TYR A 49 -0.07 -12.99 -1.00
CA TYR A 49 -0.28 -13.23 0.43
C TYR A 49 -1.14 -14.47 0.71
N LEU A 50 -1.99 -14.90 -0.23
CA LEU A 50 -2.97 -15.98 0.00
C LEU A 50 -2.32 -17.32 0.38
N PRO A 51 -1.26 -17.81 -0.31
CA PRO A 51 -0.61 -19.06 0.05
C PRO A 51 0.00 -19.01 1.46
N ARG A 52 0.57 -17.86 1.83
CA ARG A 52 1.20 -17.66 3.12
C ARG A 52 0.17 -17.66 4.25
N LEU A 53 -0.91 -16.92 4.09
CA LEU A 53 -2.01 -16.89 5.05
C LEU A 53 -2.63 -18.27 5.25
N ALA A 54 -2.89 -18.99 4.14
CA ALA A 54 -3.39 -20.37 4.18
C ALA A 54 -2.40 -21.31 4.89
N GLY A 55 -1.10 -21.16 4.64
CA GLY A 55 -0.04 -21.94 5.31
C GLY A 55 0.03 -21.72 6.81
N HIS A 56 -0.42 -20.55 7.30
CA HIS A 56 -0.56 -20.26 8.72
C HIS A 56 -1.94 -20.64 9.30
N GLY A 57 -2.83 -21.26 8.50
CA GLY A 57 -4.18 -21.62 8.91
C GLY A 57 -5.14 -20.44 9.10
N ALA A 58 -4.80 -19.28 8.57
CA ALA A 58 -5.68 -18.11 8.57
C ALA A 58 -6.78 -18.24 7.49
N PRO A 59 -8.02 -17.77 7.73
CA PRO A 59 -9.08 -17.80 6.72
C PRO A 59 -8.72 -16.87 5.56
N VAL A 60 -8.80 -17.38 4.32
CA VAL A 60 -8.43 -16.63 3.12
C VAL A 60 -9.50 -16.68 2.04
N GLY A 61 -9.47 -15.69 1.16
CA GLY A 61 -10.30 -15.60 -0.03
C GLY A 61 -9.73 -14.55 -0.98
N PRO A 62 -10.07 -14.57 -2.27
CA PRO A 62 -9.44 -13.74 -3.29
C PRO A 62 -9.52 -12.24 -3.00
N ASP A 63 -10.65 -11.76 -2.45
CA ASP A 63 -10.87 -10.34 -2.15
C ASP A 63 -10.66 -9.99 -0.66
N ARG A 64 -9.97 -10.86 0.09
CA ARG A 64 -9.77 -10.71 1.53
C ARG A 64 -8.42 -10.11 1.90
N VAL A 65 -7.62 -9.69 0.93
CA VAL A 65 -6.34 -9.00 1.16
C VAL A 65 -6.33 -7.66 0.41
N ILE A 66 -6.24 -6.58 1.15
CA ILE A 66 -6.15 -5.22 0.60
C ILE A 66 -4.81 -4.63 1.03
N THR A 67 -3.88 -4.57 0.08
CA THR A 67 -2.60 -3.88 0.24
C THR A 67 -2.75 -2.40 -0.07
N SER A 68 -1.82 -1.55 0.38
CA SER A 68 -1.83 -0.15 -0.03
C SER A 68 -1.63 0.01 -1.55
N ALA A 69 -0.98 -0.94 -2.23
CA ALA A 69 -0.91 -0.98 -3.69
C ALA A 69 -2.29 -1.21 -4.32
N ARG A 70 -3.03 -2.25 -3.86
CA ARG A 70 -4.39 -2.53 -4.35
C ARG A 70 -5.34 -1.37 -4.06
N ALA A 71 -5.30 -0.84 -2.85
CA ALA A 71 -6.12 0.32 -2.50
C ALA A 71 -5.79 1.55 -3.35
N SER A 72 -4.50 1.79 -3.68
CA SER A 72 -4.10 2.87 -4.59
C SER A 72 -4.63 2.66 -6.00
N ALA A 73 -4.57 1.44 -6.51
CA ALA A 73 -5.12 1.09 -7.82
C ALA A 73 -6.65 1.30 -7.87
N LEU A 74 -7.37 0.86 -6.82
CA LEU A 74 -8.81 1.12 -6.67
C LEU A 74 -9.12 2.61 -6.56
N TYR A 75 -8.30 3.38 -5.84
CA TYR A 75 -8.46 4.84 -5.76
C TYR A 75 -8.32 5.52 -7.13
N VAL A 76 -7.30 5.15 -7.89
CA VAL A 76 -7.12 5.69 -9.27
C VAL A 76 -8.32 5.37 -10.13
N ARG A 77 -8.82 4.13 -10.11
CA ARG A 77 -9.99 3.71 -10.90
C ARG A 77 -11.27 4.44 -10.49
N ASP A 78 -11.56 4.52 -9.19
CA ASP A 78 -12.88 4.91 -8.68
C ASP A 78 -12.97 6.41 -8.40
N ALA A 79 -11.89 7.04 -7.92
CA ALA A 79 -11.85 8.44 -7.53
C ALA A 79 -11.20 9.37 -8.58
N MET A 80 -10.56 8.80 -9.60
CA MET A 80 -9.86 9.53 -10.64
C MET A 80 -10.27 9.05 -12.05
N PRO A 81 -11.56 9.10 -12.43
CA PRO A 81 -12.08 8.48 -13.66
C PRO A 81 -11.49 9.06 -14.96
N GLY A 82 -10.83 10.23 -14.89
CA GLY A 82 -10.12 10.83 -16.02
C GLY A 82 -8.70 10.30 -16.24
N VAL A 83 -8.15 9.55 -15.31
CA VAL A 83 -6.79 8.98 -15.41
C VAL A 83 -6.81 7.76 -16.33
N ARG A 84 -6.02 7.81 -17.39
CA ARG A 84 -5.87 6.73 -18.36
C ARG A 84 -4.48 6.10 -18.30
N ARG A 85 -3.46 6.90 -18.01
CA ARG A 85 -2.07 6.49 -17.94
C ARG A 85 -1.45 6.88 -16.60
N VAL A 86 -0.70 5.97 -16.01
CA VAL A 86 -0.06 6.13 -14.70
C VAL A 86 1.43 5.82 -14.81
N LEU A 87 2.27 6.69 -14.24
CA LEU A 87 3.64 6.33 -13.92
C LEU A 87 3.67 5.63 -12.56
N ALA A 88 4.09 4.38 -12.54
CA ALA A 88 4.28 3.62 -11.30
C ALA A 88 5.74 3.72 -10.83
N VAL A 89 5.96 4.28 -9.65
CA VAL A 89 7.24 4.25 -8.94
C VAL A 89 7.09 3.29 -7.77
N GLY A 90 7.62 2.09 -7.91
CA GLY A 90 7.45 1.04 -6.90
C GLY A 90 7.93 -0.32 -7.39
N ALA A 91 7.63 -1.34 -6.61
CA ALA A 91 7.90 -2.72 -6.97
C ALA A 91 6.81 -3.30 -7.88
N SER A 92 7.04 -4.50 -8.41
CA SER A 92 6.15 -5.20 -9.36
C SER A 92 4.73 -5.44 -8.84
N GLY A 93 4.54 -5.55 -7.52
CA GLY A 93 3.21 -5.67 -6.92
C GLY A 93 2.34 -4.46 -7.21
N LEU A 94 2.86 -3.24 -7.01
CA LEU A 94 2.15 -2.00 -7.34
C LEU A 94 1.80 -1.91 -8.83
N GLU A 95 2.77 -2.25 -9.70
CA GLU A 95 2.57 -2.22 -11.14
C GLU A 95 1.44 -3.17 -11.58
N ARG A 96 1.41 -4.38 -11.00
CA ARG A 96 0.40 -5.38 -11.31
C ARG A 96 -0.98 -4.95 -10.84
N GLU A 97 -1.13 -4.42 -9.63
CA GLU A 97 -2.39 -3.90 -9.10
C GLU A 97 -2.98 -2.79 -9.98
N LEU A 98 -2.12 -1.87 -10.43
CA LEU A 98 -2.55 -0.78 -11.31
C LEU A 98 -3.03 -1.33 -12.67
N ARG A 99 -2.27 -2.26 -13.29
CA ARG A 99 -2.67 -2.85 -14.59
C ARG A 99 -4.01 -3.59 -14.51
N GLU A 100 -4.31 -4.25 -13.40
CA GLU A 100 -5.59 -4.95 -13.21
C GLU A 100 -6.81 -4.03 -13.19
N THR A 101 -6.62 -2.73 -12.95
CA THR A 101 -7.71 -1.74 -13.06
C THR A 101 -7.98 -1.28 -14.49
N GLY A 102 -7.17 -1.70 -15.46
CA GLY A 102 -7.31 -1.35 -16.87
C GLY A 102 -6.62 -0.04 -17.26
N VAL A 103 -5.90 0.63 -16.33
CA VAL A 103 -5.10 1.81 -16.67
C VAL A 103 -3.82 1.40 -17.41
N ASP A 104 -3.34 2.26 -18.31
CA ASP A 104 -2.05 2.10 -18.94
C ASP A 104 -0.93 2.44 -17.95
N VAL A 105 -0.01 1.50 -17.72
CA VAL A 105 1.04 1.63 -16.70
C VAL A 105 2.41 1.73 -17.34
N VAL A 106 3.03 2.90 -17.22
CA VAL A 106 4.45 3.11 -17.48
C VAL A 106 5.20 2.89 -16.17
N THR A 107 6.26 2.08 -16.18
CA THR A 107 7.08 1.89 -14.97
C THR A 107 8.19 2.93 -14.89
N ALA A 108 8.56 3.35 -13.68
CA ALA A 108 9.68 4.25 -13.48
C ALA A 108 11.01 3.67 -14.01
N ALA A 109 11.14 2.34 -14.03
CA ALA A 109 12.28 1.66 -14.64
C ALA A 109 12.34 1.89 -16.15
N HIS A 110 11.20 1.75 -16.85
CA HIS A 110 11.11 2.02 -18.30
C HIS A 110 11.41 3.50 -18.59
N ALA A 111 10.81 4.41 -17.84
CA ALA A 111 11.05 5.84 -17.97
C ALA A 111 12.53 6.20 -17.79
N ALA A 112 13.19 5.66 -16.76
CA ALA A 112 14.61 5.88 -16.51
C ALA A 112 15.50 5.33 -17.64
N THR A 113 15.13 4.19 -18.23
CA THR A 113 15.86 3.63 -19.39
C THR A 113 15.74 4.56 -20.59
N ARG A 114 14.58 5.07 -20.91
CA ARG A 114 14.37 6.04 -22.00
C ARG A 114 15.15 7.33 -21.76
N MET A 115 15.09 7.90 -20.55
CA MET A 115 15.86 9.10 -20.21
C MET A 115 17.37 8.89 -20.37
N SER A 116 17.87 7.69 -20.08
CA SER A 116 19.28 7.35 -20.27
C SER A 116 19.68 7.28 -21.74
N GLN A 117 18.77 6.89 -22.63
CA GLN A 117 19.02 6.70 -24.07
C GLN A 117 18.76 7.97 -24.90
N GLU A 118 17.72 8.70 -24.56
CA GLU A 118 17.19 9.83 -25.35
C GLU A 118 17.58 11.19 -24.75
N GLY A 119 18.23 11.18 -23.58
CA GLY A 119 18.46 12.38 -22.77
C GLY A 119 17.35 12.69 -21.81
N ILE A 120 17.69 13.41 -20.74
CA ILE A 120 16.74 13.71 -19.63
C ILE A 120 15.51 14.49 -20.15
N ASP A 121 15.68 15.35 -21.13
CA ASP A 121 14.60 16.21 -21.65
C ASP A 121 13.68 15.51 -22.68
N GLY A 122 14.08 14.36 -23.21
CA GLY A 122 13.36 13.70 -24.31
C GLY A 122 12.15 12.86 -23.90
N TRP A 123 12.11 12.40 -22.66
CA TRP A 123 11.10 11.44 -22.22
C TRP A 123 9.74 12.07 -21.86
N ALA A 124 9.74 13.24 -21.22
CA ALA A 124 8.54 13.83 -20.64
C ALA A 124 7.51 14.32 -21.68
N ALA A 125 7.97 14.64 -22.90
CA ALA A 125 7.10 15.20 -23.94
C ALA A 125 6.21 14.16 -24.66
N ALA A 126 6.59 12.89 -24.66
CA ALA A 126 5.96 11.87 -25.49
C ALA A 126 4.89 11.01 -24.77
N ASP A 127 4.97 10.86 -23.44
CA ASP A 127 4.19 9.86 -22.70
C ASP A 127 3.57 10.42 -21.40
N HIS A 128 2.95 11.60 -21.42
CA HIS A 128 2.38 12.25 -20.23
C HIS A 128 1.46 11.32 -19.42
N PRO A 129 1.91 10.74 -18.30
CA PRO A 129 1.00 10.11 -17.36
C PRO A 129 0.08 11.15 -16.71
N ASP A 130 -1.17 10.78 -16.51
CA ASP A 130 -2.15 11.63 -15.82
C ASP A 130 -1.93 11.63 -14.31
N ALA A 131 -1.31 10.54 -13.80
CA ALA A 131 -0.97 10.39 -12.39
C ALA A 131 0.38 9.68 -12.20
N VAL A 132 1.02 9.99 -11.08
CA VAL A 132 2.22 9.28 -10.57
C VAL A 132 1.83 8.60 -9.27
N VAL A 133 1.89 7.27 -9.23
CA VAL A 133 1.62 6.49 -8.01
C VAL A 133 2.94 6.00 -7.44
N VAL A 134 3.22 6.39 -6.19
CA VAL A 134 4.51 6.15 -5.54
C VAL A 134 4.35 5.21 -4.35
N GLY A 135 5.09 4.10 -4.39
CA GLY A 135 5.28 3.15 -3.30
C GLY A 135 6.76 2.93 -2.99
N LEU A 136 7.06 1.88 -2.23
CA LEU A 136 8.44 1.48 -1.98
C LEU A 136 9.06 0.92 -3.27
N ASP A 137 10.13 1.57 -3.72
CA ASP A 137 10.97 1.14 -4.84
C ASP A 137 12.39 0.81 -4.34
N PRO A 138 12.72 -0.48 -4.14
CA PRO A 138 14.06 -0.87 -3.68
C PRO A 138 15.17 -0.58 -4.69
N GLN A 139 14.81 -0.30 -5.93
CA GLN A 139 15.73 0.01 -7.03
C GLN A 139 15.67 1.50 -7.43
N LEU A 140 15.24 2.37 -6.52
CA LEU A 140 15.13 3.81 -6.78
C LEU A 140 16.47 4.37 -7.26
N THR A 141 16.41 5.14 -8.34
CA THR A 141 17.59 5.83 -8.91
C THR A 141 17.27 7.30 -9.13
N TYR A 142 18.32 8.12 -9.36
CA TYR A 142 18.14 9.52 -9.72
C TYR A 142 17.20 9.70 -10.92
N LEU A 143 17.35 8.88 -11.96
CA LEU A 143 16.52 8.98 -13.18
C LEU A 143 15.04 8.59 -12.90
N ARG A 144 14.77 7.64 -11.99
CA ARG A 144 13.40 7.33 -11.59
C ARG A 144 12.73 8.49 -10.83
N ILE A 145 13.50 9.18 -9.97
CA ILE A 145 13.02 10.39 -9.28
C ILE A 145 12.78 11.50 -10.29
N ALA A 146 13.71 11.72 -11.22
CA ALA A 146 13.60 12.75 -12.26
C ALA A 146 12.35 12.52 -13.13
N ALA A 147 12.14 11.29 -13.61
CA ALA A 147 10.96 10.94 -14.42
C ALA A 147 9.65 11.24 -13.68
N ALA A 148 9.55 10.85 -12.40
CA ALA A 148 8.38 11.12 -11.59
C ALA A 148 8.16 12.64 -11.40
N ALA A 149 9.23 13.37 -11.06
CA ALA A 149 9.16 14.81 -10.86
C ALA A 149 8.77 15.57 -12.13
N ASP A 150 9.27 15.13 -13.30
CA ASP A 150 8.91 15.75 -14.60
C ASP A 150 7.45 15.55 -14.93
N CYS A 151 6.91 14.33 -14.74
CA CYS A 151 5.48 14.07 -14.93
C CYS A 151 4.61 14.94 -14.01
N ILE A 152 4.99 15.06 -12.74
CA ILE A 152 4.24 15.86 -11.75
C ILE A 152 4.30 17.36 -12.12
N ARG A 153 5.47 17.88 -12.52
CA ARG A 153 5.59 19.27 -12.98
C ARG A 153 4.82 19.54 -14.26
N ALA A 154 4.62 18.51 -15.08
CA ALA A 154 3.78 18.57 -16.29
C ALA A 154 2.27 18.48 -15.99
N GLY A 155 1.88 18.30 -14.71
CA GLY A 155 0.49 18.30 -14.27
C GLY A 155 -0.06 16.95 -13.80
N ALA A 156 0.75 15.89 -13.79
CA ALA A 156 0.32 14.60 -13.26
C ALA A 156 0.03 14.68 -11.75
N VAL A 157 -1.03 14.00 -11.31
CA VAL A 157 -1.43 13.96 -9.91
C VAL A 157 -0.55 12.98 -9.14
N LEU A 158 0.08 13.43 -8.05
CA LEU A 158 0.86 12.56 -7.18
C LEU A 158 -0.02 11.85 -6.15
N VAL A 159 0.06 10.52 -6.14
CA VAL A 159 -0.60 9.61 -5.18
C VAL A 159 0.47 8.82 -4.44
N ALA A 160 0.45 8.84 -3.10
CA ALA A 160 1.33 8.04 -2.26
C ALA A 160 0.61 6.78 -1.75
N THR A 161 1.22 5.61 -1.91
CA THR A 161 0.65 4.37 -1.38
C THR A 161 0.62 4.36 0.14
N ASN A 162 1.67 4.86 0.77
CA ASN A 162 1.80 5.08 2.22
C ASN A 162 3.00 6.01 2.50
N ARG A 163 3.17 6.40 3.77
CA ARG A 163 4.26 7.26 4.23
C ARG A 163 5.13 6.62 5.30
N ASP A 164 5.14 5.30 5.39
CA ASP A 164 5.95 4.60 6.37
C ASP A 164 7.43 4.97 6.17
N PRO A 165 8.10 5.52 7.19
CA PRO A 165 9.49 5.96 7.04
C PRO A 165 10.46 4.78 6.93
N LEU A 166 10.09 3.65 7.53
CA LEU A 166 10.91 2.46 7.63
C LEU A 166 10.16 1.24 7.06
N TYR A 167 10.92 0.32 6.49
CA TYR A 167 10.47 -0.99 6.05
C TYR A 167 11.22 -2.06 6.86
N PRO A 168 10.52 -2.93 7.60
CA PRO A 168 11.16 -3.98 8.39
C PRO A 168 11.73 -5.09 7.49
N THR A 169 12.90 -5.58 7.84
CA THR A 169 13.55 -6.72 7.21
C THR A 169 14.09 -7.67 8.29
N GLU A 170 14.48 -8.87 7.91
CA GLU A 170 15.10 -9.84 8.86
C GLU A 170 16.37 -9.31 9.54
N ARG A 171 17.06 -8.35 8.93
CA ARG A 171 18.32 -7.77 9.41
C ARG A 171 18.18 -6.32 9.91
N GLY A 172 16.98 -5.91 10.32
CA GLY A 172 16.69 -4.56 10.80
C GLY A 172 15.81 -3.76 9.84
N PHE A 173 16.00 -2.45 9.79
CA PHE A 173 15.14 -1.56 9.01
C PHE A 173 15.83 -1.05 7.74
N ARG A 174 15.04 -0.79 6.73
CA ARG A 174 15.42 -0.09 5.49
C ARG A 174 14.50 1.11 5.30
N PRO A 175 14.87 2.09 4.46
CA PRO A 175 13.95 3.18 4.10
C PRO A 175 12.64 2.64 3.55
N GLY A 176 11.52 3.15 4.05
CA GLY A 176 10.18 2.80 3.61
C GLY A 176 9.69 3.64 2.42
N ALA A 177 8.43 3.46 2.04
CA ALA A 177 7.81 4.23 0.96
C ALA A 177 7.82 5.74 1.24
N GLY A 178 7.73 6.15 2.50
CA GLY A 178 7.80 7.55 2.90
C GLY A 178 9.07 8.25 2.45
N ALA A 179 10.23 7.57 2.46
CA ALA A 179 11.50 8.11 1.97
C ALA A 179 11.47 8.33 0.43
N VAL A 180 10.87 7.41 -0.32
CA VAL A 180 10.69 7.52 -1.78
C VAL A 180 9.75 8.67 -2.11
N VAL A 181 8.61 8.74 -1.42
CA VAL A 181 7.63 9.84 -1.57
C VAL A 181 8.27 11.18 -1.29
N ALA A 182 8.98 11.33 -0.17
CA ALA A 182 9.64 12.58 0.22
C ALA A 182 10.68 13.05 -0.82
N ALA A 183 11.47 12.11 -1.39
CA ALA A 183 12.43 12.45 -2.45
C ALA A 183 11.73 13.01 -3.69
N ILE A 184 10.62 12.39 -4.12
CA ILE A 184 9.85 12.84 -5.30
C ILE A 184 9.12 14.15 -5.00
N GLU A 185 8.49 14.31 -3.84
CA GLU A 185 7.84 15.56 -3.41
C GLU A 185 8.82 16.73 -3.42
N THR A 186 10.02 16.51 -2.90
CA THR A 186 11.10 17.52 -2.89
C THR A 186 11.52 17.88 -4.32
N ALA A 187 11.76 16.88 -5.18
CA ALA A 187 12.17 17.10 -6.57
C ALA A 187 11.09 17.79 -7.41
N ALA A 188 9.82 17.44 -7.20
CA ALA A 188 8.68 18.03 -7.90
C ALA A 188 8.21 19.38 -7.27
N ARG A 189 8.69 19.74 -6.08
CA ARG A 189 8.27 20.92 -5.30
C ARG A 189 6.76 20.92 -5.02
N THR A 190 6.21 19.77 -4.70
CA THR A 190 4.78 19.58 -4.40
C THR A 190 4.61 18.48 -3.36
N THR A 191 3.41 18.31 -2.85
CA THR A 191 3.06 17.21 -1.94
C THR A 191 2.06 16.27 -2.61
N ALA A 192 2.03 15.00 -2.19
CA ALA A 192 1.02 14.07 -2.68
C ALA A 192 -0.38 14.59 -2.37
N ARG A 193 -1.26 14.54 -3.39
CA ARG A 193 -2.67 14.91 -3.27
C ARG A 193 -3.39 14.02 -2.27
N VAL A 194 -2.98 12.76 -2.19
CA VAL A 194 -3.55 11.77 -1.28
C VAL A 194 -2.49 10.76 -0.87
N THR A 195 -2.57 10.32 0.37
CA THR A 195 -1.92 9.12 0.89
C THR A 195 -3.00 8.07 1.14
N ILE A 196 -2.79 6.84 0.71
CA ILE A 196 -3.81 5.78 0.70
C ILE A 196 -3.74 4.90 1.95
N GLY A 197 -2.54 4.51 2.34
CA GLY A 197 -2.29 3.57 3.45
C GLY A 197 -2.51 4.21 4.82
N LYS A 198 -2.56 3.36 5.84
CA LYS A 198 -2.65 3.78 7.24
C LYS A 198 -1.56 4.82 7.58
N PRO A 199 -1.86 5.86 8.35
CA PRO A 199 -3.05 6.11 9.18
C PRO A 199 -4.26 6.67 8.44
N GLU A 200 -4.18 6.90 7.12
CA GLU A 200 -5.29 7.44 6.35
C GLU A 200 -6.44 6.42 6.20
N PRO A 201 -7.70 6.90 6.06
CA PRO A 201 -8.88 6.04 6.12
C PRO A 201 -9.08 5.15 4.90
N TYR A 202 -8.58 5.55 3.72
CA TYR A 202 -8.99 4.96 2.44
C TYR A 202 -8.70 3.45 2.34
N LEU A 203 -7.57 2.98 2.87
CA LEU A 203 -7.23 1.54 2.88
C LEU A 203 -8.31 0.72 3.59
N LEU A 204 -8.77 1.17 4.76
CA LEU A 204 -9.81 0.48 5.53
C LEU A 204 -11.19 0.58 4.88
N GLU A 205 -11.50 1.72 4.27
CA GLU A 205 -12.73 1.90 3.49
C GLU A 205 -12.75 0.98 2.27
N ALA A 206 -11.63 0.84 1.54
CA ALA A 206 -11.51 -0.08 0.43
C ALA A 206 -11.69 -1.54 0.88
N ALA A 207 -11.12 -1.90 2.02
CA ALA A 207 -11.29 -3.22 2.62
C ALA A 207 -12.75 -3.51 3.01
N ALA A 208 -13.46 -2.55 3.57
CA ALA A 208 -14.87 -2.71 3.89
C ALA A 208 -15.73 -2.84 2.61
N ARG A 209 -15.44 -2.03 1.59
CA ARG A 209 -16.14 -2.10 0.28
C ARG A 209 -15.96 -3.46 -0.40
N SER A 210 -14.81 -4.12 -0.27
CA SER A 210 -14.57 -5.43 -0.91
C SER A 210 -15.51 -6.53 -0.43
N VAL A 211 -16.13 -6.34 0.74
CA VAL A 211 -17.08 -7.30 1.34
C VAL A 211 -18.47 -6.69 1.57
N GLY A 212 -18.73 -5.49 1.04
CA GLY A 212 -20.02 -4.82 1.18
C GLY A 212 -20.39 -4.44 2.61
N ALA A 213 -19.41 -4.22 3.49
CA ALA A 213 -19.62 -3.94 4.90
C ALA A 213 -19.50 -2.44 5.24
N ASP A 214 -20.13 -2.02 6.33
CA ASP A 214 -19.96 -0.68 6.90
C ASP A 214 -18.68 -0.62 7.74
N VAL A 215 -17.70 0.16 7.31
CA VAL A 215 -16.41 0.31 7.97
C VAL A 215 -16.51 0.85 9.40
N SER A 216 -17.52 1.69 9.70
CA SER A 216 -17.71 2.26 11.03
C SER A 216 -18.12 1.20 12.09
N ARG A 217 -18.60 0.05 11.64
CA ARG A 217 -18.98 -1.09 12.48
C ARG A 217 -17.89 -2.16 12.55
N ALA A 218 -16.76 -1.94 11.91
CA ALA A 218 -15.64 -2.85 11.92
C ALA A 218 -14.84 -2.81 13.23
N VAL A 219 -13.93 -3.77 13.35
CA VAL A 219 -12.88 -3.79 14.36
C VAL A 219 -11.53 -3.81 13.61
N MET A 220 -10.71 -2.78 13.77
CA MET A 220 -9.33 -2.76 13.30
C MET A 220 -8.42 -3.40 14.35
N ILE A 221 -7.66 -4.41 13.92
CA ILE A 221 -6.70 -5.14 14.76
C ILE A 221 -5.32 -4.90 14.15
N GLY A 222 -4.42 -4.26 14.90
CA GLY A 222 -3.08 -3.92 14.44
C GLY A 222 -2.09 -3.87 15.59
N ASP A 223 -0.81 -3.75 15.29
CA ASP A 223 0.27 -3.66 16.28
C ASP A 223 0.97 -2.28 16.29
N ALA A 224 0.55 -1.37 15.40
CA ALA A 224 1.12 -0.04 15.24
C ALA A 224 0.12 1.09 15.58
N LEU A 225 0.64 2.25 15.96
CA LEU A 225 -0.19 3.44 16.18
C LEU A 225 -0.91 3.89 14.90
N THR A 226 -0.35 3.63 13.73
CA THR A 226 -0.99 3.91 12.44
C THR A 226 -2.25 3.09 12.23
N ASP A 227 -2.34 1.87 12.75
CA ASP A 227 -3.54 1.02 12.72
C ASP A 227 -4.65 1.62 13.58
N VAL A 228 -4.28 2.02 14.80
CA VAL A 228 -5.21 2.68 15.73
C VAL A 228 -5.72 3.99 15.15
N ALA A 229 -4.83 4.79 14.55
CA ALA A 229 -5.20 6.06 13.94
C ALA A 229 -6.14 5.86 12.73
N ALA A 230 -5.83 4.92 11.83
CA ALA A 230 -6.68 4.58 10.69
C ALA A 230 -8.06 4.08 11.14
N GLY A 231 -8.10 3.18 12.15
CA GLY A 231 -9.36 2.69 12.69
C GLY A 231 -10.23 3.81 13.28
N ARG A 232 -9.62 4.74 14.02
CA ARG A 232 -10.30 5.94 14.53
C ARG A 232 -10.82 6.86 13.43
N ALA A 233 -10.03 7.06 12.36
CA ALA A 233 -10.41 7.90 11.23
C ALA A 233 -11.72 7.41 10.55
N VAL A 234 -11.93 6.10 10.49
CA VAL A 234 -13.17 5.49 9.97
C VAL A 234 -14.22 5.18 11.06
N ARG A 235 -13.99 5.62 12.32
CA ARG A 235 -14.85 5.37 13.48
C ARG A 235 -15.03 3.88 13.84
N ALA A 236 -14.12 3.03 13.40
CA ALA A 236 -14.09 1.63 13.80
C ALA A 236 -13.55 1.46 15.22
N ARG A 237 -13.93 0.35 15.87
CA ARG A 237 -13.25 -0.06 17.11
C ARG A 237 -11.83 -0.51 16.79
N THR A 238 -10.91 -0.33 17.74
CA THR A 238 -9.51 -0.67 17.55
C THR A 238 -9.00 -1.59 18.64
N ILE A 239 -8.21 -2.57 18.25
CA ILE A 239 -7.46 -3.46 19.15
C ILE A 239 -5.98 -3.30 18.81
N LEU A 240 -5.19 -2.83 19.78
CA LEU A 240 -3.73 -2.77 19.64
C LEU A 240 -3.15 -4.06 20.22
N MET A 241 -2.47 -4.84 19.38
CA MET A 241 -1.75 -6.03 19.77
C MET A 241 -0.35 -5.67 20.23
N LEU A 242 0.03 -6.11 21.43
CA LEU A 242 1.35 -5.87 22.01
C LEU A 242 2.31 -7.01 21.63
N THR A 243 2.32 -7.40 20.38
CA THR A 243 3.11 -8.53 19.86
C THR A 243 4.46 -8.09 19.31
N CYS A 244 4.56 -6.88 18.81
CA CYS A 244 5.81 -6.35 18.31
C CYS A 244 6.71 -5.94 19.47
N GLY A 245 8.00 -6.05 19.27
CA GLY A 245 8.96 -5.40 20.13
C GLY A 245 8.75 -3.88 20.04
N SER A 246 7.67 -3.43 20.67
CA SER A 246 7.25 -2.02 20.81
C SER A 246 8.28 -1.16 21.56
N GLY A 247 9.48 -1.71 21.81
CA GLY A 247 10.62 -0.97 22.33
C GLY A 247 11.07 0.24 21.50
N TRP A 248 10.49 0.41 20.30
CA TRP A 248 10.78 1.54 19.41
C TRP A 248 9.67 2.60 19.35
N LEU A 249 8.53 2.36 20.04
CA LEU A 249 7.42 3.34 20.09
C LEU A 249 7.50 4.33 21.26
N TRP A 250 8.53 4.19 22.13
CA TRP A 250 8.67 4.98 23.35
C TRP A 250 10.06 5.64 23.47
N GLY A 251 10.69 5.96 22.36
CA GLY A 251 11.94 6.75 22.33
C GLY A 251 11.78 8.05 21.60
#